data_8075ae33569969a9033bde4dbaf1fb39
#
_entry.id   8075ae33569969a9033bde4dbaf1fb39
#
_cell.length_a   1.000
_cell.length_b   1.000
_cell.length_c   1.000
_cell.angle_alpha   90.00
_cell.angle_beta   90.00
_cell.angle_gamma   90.00
#
_symmetry.space_group_name_H-M   'P 1'
#
loop_
_entity.id
_entity.type
_entity.pdbx_description
1 polymer ?
#
loop_
_entity_poly.entity_id
_entity_poly.type
_entity_poly.pdbx_seq_one_letter_code
_entity_poly.pdbx_strand_id
1 'polypeptide(L)'
;IKQLFAQRQREMPERNRVQAFFPKGSQPLDNPQGTAPGVWMTLPLEKELHTVPLCTVFAMPGVPSEMKRMFKNEVSPRIKQLPGYSSNEAFVLHRRIHCFGLGESTLEEKLFDLTRRGNIPEVGITVSQATITLRICARGPSPEACHALIEPTVRTIYDRLGNTVFGEEGTQLQHAMMDLLSRSNQTLSTIEIATGGMLAQSINDVTDSPALYLGGLVAQTEKDALDLLEIADTNGSSGTSEDTASLTQLAQNCRERFSSQIGLAVGALTESEGTDSVPCVSIALSVQNHD
;
A
#
# COMPACT_ATOMS: atom_id res chain seq x y z
N ILE A 1 18.89 -28.19 -4.36
CA ILE A 1 18.16 -27.81 -5.59
C ILE A 1 17.49 -29.06 -6.19
N LYS A 2 18.21 -30.13 -6.52
CA LYS A 2 17.63 -31.37 -7.10
C LYS A 2 16.47 -31.92 -6.26
N GLN A 3 16.63 -31.98 -4.93
CA GLN A 3 15.57 -32.48 -4.02
C GLN A 3 14.30 -31.60 -4.08
N LEU A 4 14.42 -30.29 -4.18
CA LEU A 4 13.27 -29.38 -4.32
C LEU A 4 12.50 -29.62 -5.63
N PHE A 5 13.20 -29.86 -6.72
CA PHE A 5 12.57 -30.21 -7.99
C PHE A 5 11.88 -31.59 -7.92
N ALA A 6 12.55 -32.58 -7.30
CA ALA A 6 11.97 -33.94 -7.11
C ALA A 6 10.70 -33.89 -6.25
N GLN A 7 10.68 -33.13 -5.16
CA GLN A 7 9.48 -32.92 -4.32
C GLN A 7 8.30 -32.32 -5.08
N ARG A 8 8.60 -31.46 -6.08
CA ARG A 8 7.59 -30.83 -6.95
C ARG A 8 7.26 -31.66 -8.20
N GLN A 9 7.77 -32.91 -8.30
CA GLN A 9 7.61 -33.80 -9.45
C GLN A 9 8.00 -33.12 -10.79
N ARG A 10 9.08 -32.31 -10.77
CA ARG A 10 9.59 -31.60 -11.92
C ARG A 10 11.05 -31.95 -12.17
N GLU A 11 11.42 -32.05 -13.44
CA GLU A 11 12.81 -32.21 -13.84
C GLU A 11 13.56 -30.88 -13.67
N MET A 12 14.77 -30.94 -13.11
CA MET A 12 15.58 -29.75 -12.91
C MET A 12 16.25 -29.31 -14.23
N PRO A 13 15.92 -28.10 -14.76
CA PRO A 13 16.60 -27.60 -15.95
C PRO A 13 18.10 -27.47 -15.73
N GLU A 14 18.91 -27.83 -16.73
CA GLU A 14 20.38 -27.78 -16.64
C GLU A 14 20.92 -26.39 -16.25
N ARG A 15 20.28 -25.30 -16.74
CA ARG A 15 20.63 -23.92 -16.38
C ARG A 15 20.57 -23.63 -14.87
N ASN A 16 19.78 -24.39 -14.10
CA ASN A 16 19.68 -24.18 -12.64
C ASN A 16 20.93 -24.68 -11.90
N ARG A 17 21.82 -25.42 -12.55
CA ARG A 17 23.12 -25.79 -11.98
C ARG A 17 24.00 -24.58 -11.66
N VAL A 18 23.85 -23.49 -12.38
CA VAL A 18 24.58 -22.23 -12.12
C VAL A 18 24.32 -21.71 -10.70
N GLN A 19 23.15 -21.96 -10.13
CA GLN A 19 22.82 -21.57 -8.75
C GLN A 19 23.62 -22.33 -7.68
N ALA A 20 24.35 -23.36 -8.05
CA ALA A 20 25.25 -24.11 -7.17
C ALA A 20 26.71 -23.62 -7.22
N PHE A 21 27.02 -22.66 -8.08
CA PHE A 21 28.36 -22.06 -8.12
C PHE A 21 28.42 -20.85 -7.20
N PHE A 22 29.37 -20.86 -6.31
CA PHE A 22 29.59 -19.83 -5.32
C PHE A 22 30.94 -19.14 -5.54
N PRO A 23 31.05 -17.84 -5.24
CA PRO A 23 32.34 -17.16 -5.21
C PRO A 23 33.32 -17.89 -4.28
N LYS A 24 34.59 -17.93 -4.66
CA LYS A 24 35.62 -18.56 -3.83
C LYS A 24 35.70 -17.87 -2.45
N GLY A 25 35.63 -18.66 -1.38
CA GLY A 25 35.66 -18.16 -0.01
C GLY A 25 34.30 -17.75 0.54
N SER A 26 33.22 -17.84 -0.25
CA SER A 26 31.87 -17.61 0.25
C SER A 26 31.26 -18.88 0.84
N GLN A 27 30.19 -18.70 1.62
CA GLN A 27 29.40 -19.76 2.21
C GLN A 27 27.93 -19.63 1.75
N PRO A 28 27.21 -20.74 1.50
CA PRO A 28 25.81 -20.70 1.19
C PRO A 28 24.96 -20.36 2.42
N LEU A 29 23.89 -19.58 2.20
CA LEU A 29 22.81 -19.41 3.17
C LEU A 29 21.63 -20.27 2.72
N ASP A 30 21.04 -21.00 3.67
CA ASP A 30 19.97 -21.94 3.38
C ASP A 30 18.68 -21.25 2.93
N ASN A 31 18.07 -21.80 1.86
CA ASN A 31 16.78 -21.36 1.32
C ASN A 31 15.83 -22.55 1.16
N PRO A 32 15.10 -22.94 2.20
CA PRO A 32 14.19 -24.07 2.13
C PRO A 32 12.92 -23.82 1.29
N GLN A 33 12.65 -22.57 0.91
CA GLN A 33 11.45 -22.21 0.13
C GLN A 33 11.71 -22.05 -1.38
N GLY A 34 12.95 -21.78 -1.76
CA GLY A 34 13.33 -21.52 -3.15
C GLY A 34 14.53 -22.32 -3.62
N THR A 35 14.84 -22.22 -4.91
CA THR A 35 15.96 -22.92 -5.54
C THR A 35 17.27 -22.16 -5.46
N ALA A 36 17.23 -20.83 -5.25
CA ALA A 36 18.39 -19.97 -5.17
C ALA A 36 18.84 -19.84 -3.71
N PRO A 37 20.00 -20.40 -3.31
CA PRO A 37 20.55 -20.14 -1.99
C PRO A 37 21.03 -18.70 -1.88
N GLY A 38 21.14 -18.17 -0.67
CA GLY A 38 21.86 -16.94 -0.44
C GLY A 38 23.37 -17.16 -0.38
N VAL A 39 24.11 -16.09 -0.34
CA VAL A 39 25.57 -16.08 -0.27
C VAL A 39 26.02 -15.19 0.88
N TRP A 40 26.97 -15.68 1.66
CA TRP A 40 27.68 -14.93 2.68
C TRP A 40 29.17 -15.01 2.44
N MET A 41 29.85 -13.87 2.47
CA MET A 41 31.32 -13.81 2.39
C MET A 41 31.90 -12.61 3.11
N THR A 42 33.12 -12.73 3.58
CA THR A 42 33.89 -11.64 4.16
C THR A 42 35.03 -11.27 3.22
N LEU A 43 35.14 -10.00 2.87
CA LEU A 43 36.14 -9.44 2.00
C LEU A 43 37.14 -8.59 2.82
N PRO A 44 38.46 -8.76 2.63
CA PRO A 44 39.41 -7.80 3.14
C PRO A 44 39.28 -6.50 2.32
N LEU A 45 39.17 -5.37 2.98
CA LEU A 45 39.28 -4.06 2.35
C LEU A 45 40.79 -3.71 2.26
N GLU A 46 41.24 -3.39 1.09
CA GLU A 46 42.62 -3.12 0.61
C GLU A 46 43.83 -3.05 1.57
N LYS A 47 44.97 -3.46 1.02
CA LYS A 47 46.21 -3.93 1.66
C LYS A 47 47.12 -2.92 2.38
N GLU A 48 46.73 -1.66 2.56
CA GLU A 48 47.72 -0.63 2.96
C GLU A 48 47.69 -0.14 4.43
N LEU A 49 46.69 -0.54 5.23
CA LEU A 49 46.68 -0.23 6.67
C LEU A 49 46.47 -1.50 7.51
N HIS A 50 47.36 -1.72 8.45
CA HIS A 50 47.39 -2.90 9.33
C HIS A 50 46.20 -3.04 10.32
N THR A 51 45.13 -2.26 10.16
CA THR A 51 43.85 -2.36 10.87
C THR A 51 42.69 -2.34 9.87
N VAL A 52 42.55 -3.44 9.13
CA VAL A 52 41.59 -3.50 8.01
C VAL A 52 40.19 -3.81 8.52
N PRO A 53 39.21 -2.94 8.34
CA PRO A 53 37.80 -3.35 8.52
C PRO A 53 37.45 -4.41 7.48
N LEU A 54 37.00 -5.58 7.96
CA LEU A 54 36.48 -6.62 7.11
C LEU A 54 35.09 -6.21 6.62
N CYS A 55 34.84 -6.25 5.31
CA CYS A 55 33.52 -6.06 4.75
C CYS A 55 32.80 -7.41 4.65
N THR A 56 31.69 -7.57 5.35
CA THR A 56 30.85 -8.76 5.24
C THR A 56 29.70 -8.49 4.29
N VAL A 57 29.57 -9.34 3.28
CA VAL A 57 28.56 -9.22 2.23
C VAL A 57 27.56 -10.38 2.36
N PHE A 58 26.28 -10.05 2.33
CA PHE A 58 25.18 -11.01 2.26
C PHE A 58 24.38 -10.75 0.98
N ALA A 59 24.22 -11.78 0.15
CA ALA A 59 23.33 -11.73 -1.02
C ALA A 59 22.16 -12.70 -0.80
N MET A 60 20.95 -12.21 -1.04
CA MET A 60 19.72 -12.97 -0.82
C MET A 60 18.86 -12.99 -2.08
N PRO A 61 17.96 -14.01 -2.25
CA PRO A 61 17.01 -14.06 -3.36
C PRO A 61 16.10 -12.82 -3.39
N GLY A 62 15.66 -12.41 -4.60
CA GLY A 62 14.78 -11.26 -4.80
C GLY A 62 13.31 -11.51 -4.39
N VAL A 63 12.89 -12.77 -4.23
CA VAL A 63 11.51 -13.10 -3.81
C VAL A 63 11.31 -12.66 -2.36
N PRO A 64 10.35 -11.73 -2.06
CA PRO A 64 10.26 -11.11 -0.74
C PRO A 64 10.04 -12.08 0.42
N SER A 65 9.25 -13.15 0.23
CA SER A 65 9.01 -14.16 1.26
C SER A 65 10.27 -14.97 1.61
N GLU A 66 11.04 -15.37 0.59
CA GLU A 66 12.31 -16.07 0.75
C GLU A 66 13.35 -15.17 1.42
N MET A 67 13.50 -13.95 0.93
CA MET A 67 14.43 -12.94 1.46
C MET A 67 14.15 -12.64 2.94
N LYS A 68 12.91 -12.37 3.32
CA LYS A 68 12.54 -12.07 4.72
C LYS A 68 12.86 -13.23 5.66
N ARG A 69 12.56 -14.45 5.23
CA ARG A 69 12.85 -15.64 6.01
C ARG A 69 14.35 -15.88 6.17
N MET A 70 15.10 -15.79 5.07
CA MET A 70 16.56 -15.93 5.07
C MET A 70 17.22 -14.84 5.91
N PHE A 71 16.77 -13.60 5.79
CA PHE A 71 17.26 -12.51 6.63
C PHE A 71 17.09 -12.81 8.12
N LYS A 72 15.87 -13.23 8.51
CA LYS A 72 15.55 -13.52 9.91
C LYS A 72 16.38 -14.67 10.47
N ASN A 73 16.50 -15.77 9.72
CA ASN A 73 17.03 -17.03 10.23
C ASN A 73 18.54 -17.19 10.01
N GLU A 74 19.08 -16.60 8.92
CA GLU A 74 20.47 -16.82 8.51
C GLU A 74 21.33 -15.54 8.64
N VAL A 75 20.81 -14.40 8.17
CA VAL A 75 21.59 -13.16 8.08
C VAL A 75 21.64 -12.43 9.42
N SER A 76 20.51 -12.15 10.02
CA SER A 76 20.40 -11.38 11.27
C SER A 76 21.20 -12.01 12.44
N PRO A 77 21.19 -13.34 12.67
CA PRO A 77 22.03 -13.95 13.69
C PRO A 77 23.54 -13.79 13.41
N ARG A 78 23.94 -13.87 12.13
CA ARG A 78 25.36 -13.70 11.76
C ARG A 78 25.83 -12.26 11.90
N ILE A 79 24.98 -11.29 11.55
CA ILE A 79 25.29 -9.85 11.77
C ILE A 79 25.57 -9.58 13.25
N LYS A 80 24.78 -10.16 14.15
CA LYS A 80 24.95 -10.00 15.60
C LYS A 80 26.24 -10.61 16.16
N GLN A 81 26.89 -11.49 15.40
CA GLN A 81 28.16 -12.13 15.75
C GLN A 81 29.37 -11.44 15.11
N LEU A 82 29.17 -10.43 14.24
CA LEU A 82 30.28 -9.74 13.59
C LEU A 82 31.11 -8.95 14.61
N PRO A 83 32.44 -8.90 14.44
CA PRO A 83 33.30 -8.04 15.24
C PRO A 83 32.86 -6.57 15.12
N GLY A 84 32.70 -5.90 16.24
CA GLY A 84 32.22 -4.51 16.27
C GLY A 84 30.71 -4.35 16.30
N TYR A 85 29.93 -5.44 16.23
CA TYR A 85 28.50 -5.36 16.53
C TYR A 85 28.31 -5.07 18.01
N SER A 86 27.70 -3.94 18.32
CA SER A 86 27.35 -3.57 19.70
C SER A 86 25.85 -3.73 19.91
N SER A 87 25.46 -4.47 20.95
CA SER A 87 24.07 -4.57 21.36
C SER A 87 23.55 -3.29 22.04
N ASN A 88 24.44 -2.32 22.30
CA ASN A 88 24.11 -1.00 22.82
C ASN A 88 23.72 0.01 21.74
N GLU A 89 23.31 -0.45 20.58
CA GLU A 89 22.93 0.43 19.50
C GLU A 89 21.60 1.13 19.77
N ALA A 90 21.52 2.37 19.33
CA ALA A 90 20.32 3.16 19.37
C ALA A 90 19.17 2.46 18.62
N PHE A 91 18.03 2.42 19.26
CA PHE A 91 16.79 1.98 18.62
C PHE A 91 16.40 2.96 17.53
N VAL A 92 15.85 2.44 16.44
CA VAL A 92 15.26 3.24 15.37
C VAL A 92 13.81 2.85 15.24
N LEU A 93 12.91 3.78 15.48
CA LEU A 93 11.48 3.58 15.31
C LEU A 93 10.95 4.45 14.17
N HIS A 94 9.94 3.93 13.52
CA HIS A 94 9.20 4.62 12.46
C HIS A 94 7.73 4.66 12.83
N ARG A 95 7.08 5.77 12.48
CA ARG A 95 5.62 5.87 12.46
C ARG A 95 5.22 6.42 11.10
N ARG A 96 4.21 5.81 10.47
CA ARG A 96 3.68 6.23 9.19
C ARG A 96 2.30 6.82 9.38
N ILE A 97 2.06 7.97 8.77
CA ILE A 97 0.77 8.64 8.76
C ILE A 97 0.35 8.76 7.30
N HIS A 98 -0.88 8.36 7.00
CA HIS A 98 -1.43 8.37 5.66
C HIS A 98 -2.42 9.49 5.48
N CYS A 99 -2.23 10.27 4.41
CA CYS A 99 -3.05 11.42 4.06
C CYS A 99 -3.66 11.25 2.66
N PHE A 100 -4.87 11.76 2.48
CA PHE A 100 -5.59 11.77 1.22
C PHE A 100 -6.31 13.11 1.01
N GLY A 101 -6.52 13.51 -0.26
CA GLY A 101 -7.26 14.72 -0.60
C GLY A 101 -6.45 16.01 -0.57
N LEU A 102 -5.12 15.92 -0.47
CA LEU A 102 -4.20 17.07 -0.59
C LEU A 102 -3.17 16.83 -1.70
N GLY A 103 -2.76 17.91 -2.37
CA GLY A 103 -1.58 17.88 -3.23
C GLY A 103 -0.28 17.83 -2.42
N GLU A 104 0.76 17.21 -2.97
CA GLU A 104 2.08 17.08 -2.34
C GLU A 104 2.66 18.46 -1.95
N SER A 105 2.60 19.44 -2.87
CA SER A 105 3.09 20.81 -2.62
C SER A 105 2.38 21.50 -1.47
N THR A 106 1.06 21.35 -1.36
CA THR A 106 0.26 21.92 -0.27
C THR A 106 0.62 21.26 1.07
N LEU A 107 0.88 19.95 1.06
CA LEU A 107 1.29 19.25 2.26
C LEU A 107 2.71 19.66 2.68
N GLU A 108 3.65 19.76 1.74
CA GLU A 108 5.01 20.25 2.00
C GLU A 108 5.01 21.66 2.60
N GLU A 109 4.17 22.56 2.08
CA GLU A 109 4.03 23.92 2.63
C GLU A 109 3.55 23.90 4.09
N LYS A 110 2.53 23.08 4.39
CA LYS A 110 1.98 22.96 5.75
C LYS A 110 2.96 22.35 6.75
N LEU A 111 3.87 21.49 6.30
CA LEU A 111 4.81 20.75 7.13
C LEU A 111 6.29 21.11 6.90
N PHE A 112 6.55 22.24 6.23
CA PHE A 112 7.88 22.65 5.81
C PHE A 112 8.92 22.65 6.95
N ASP A 113 8.53 23.12 8.13
CA ASP A 113 9.39 23.13 9.31
C ASP A 113 9.70 21.72 9.84
N LEU A 114 8.79 20.76 9.66
CA LEU A 114 8.97 19.36 10.10
C LEU A 114 9.80 18.54 9.12
N THR A 115 9.72 18.83 7.81
CA THR A 115 10.37 18.04 6.76
C THR A 115 11.80 18.49 6.44
N ARG A 116 12.31 19.53 7.11
CA ARG A 116 13.69 20.00 6.95
C ARG A 116 14.69 18.90 7.31
N ARG A 117 15.73 18.77 6.48
CA ARG A 117 16.85 17.88 6.77
C ARG A 117 17.55 18.26 8.08
N GLY A 118 17.87 17.24 8.88
CA GLY A 118 18.55 17.41 10.17
C GLY A 118 17.61 17.58 11.35
N ASN A 119 16.29 17.58 11.15
CA ASN A 119 15.32 17.53 12.23
C ASN A 119 15.37 16.16 12.95
N ILE A 120 15.03 16.17 14.22
CA ILE A 120 14.84 14.98 15.05
C ILE A 120 13.45 15.09 15.71
N PRO A 121 12.51 14.21 15.37
CA PRO A 121 12.59 13.10 14.40
C PRO A 121 12.65 13.58 12.93
N GLU A 122 13.20 12.76 12.04
CA GLU A 122 13.14 13.02 10.61
C GLU A 122 11.75 12.71 10.05
N VAL A 123 11.23 13.61 9.19
CA VAL A 123 9.95 13.40 8.49
C VAL A 123 10.19 13.34 7.00
N GLY A 124 9.94 12.18 6.41
CA GLY A 124 9.99 11.96 4.96
C GLY A 124 8.58 11.87 4.37
N ILE A 125 8.44 12.29 3.11
CA ILE A 125 7.20 12.25 2.34
C ILE A 125 7.36 11.26 1.20
N THR A 126 6.36 10.42 0.96
CA THR A 126 6.26 9.56 -0.22
C THR A 126 4.83 9.59 -0.75
N VAL A 127 4.68 9.57 -2.08
CA VAL A 127 3.38 9.57 -2.75
C VAL A 127 3.21 8.30 -3.55
N SER A 128 2.10 7.62 -3.37
CA SER A 128 1.73 6.42 -4.12
C SER A 128 0.21 6.28 -4.18
N GLN A 129 -0.34 6.02 -5.36
CA GLN A 129 -1.78 5.79 -5.57
C GLN A 129 -2.67 6.87 -4.90
N ALA A 130 -2.36 8.14 -5.18
CA ALA A 130 -3.02 9.31 -4.60
C ALA A 130 -2.99 9.40 -3.05
N THR A 131 -2.24 8.52 -2.40
CA THR A 131 -2.01 8.56 -0.95
C THR A 131 -0.65 9.16 -0.65
N ILE A 132 -0.61 10.15 0.22
CA ILE A 132 0.63 10.70 0.73
C ILE A 132 0.93 10.03 2.06
N THR A 133 2.12 9.45 2.18
CA THR A 133 2.60 8.83 3.41
C THR A 133 3.71 9.67 4.03
N LEU A 134 3.49 10.13 5.23
CA LEU A 134 4.48 10.77 6.09
C LEU A 134 5.17 9.68 6.92
N ARG A 135 6.49 9.57 6.78
CA ARG A 135 7.30 8.65 7.56
C ARG A 135 8.10 9.42 8.59
N ILE A 136 7.75 9.27 9.85
CA ILE A 136 8.43 9.89 10.98
C ILE A 136 9.43 8.87 11.54
N CYS A 137 10.71 9.25 11.60
CA CYS A 137 11.79 8.37 12.02
C CYS A 137 12.55 8.98 13.19
N ALA A 138 12.66 8.27 14.29
CA ALA A 138 13.48 8.66 15.44
C ALA A 138 14.49 7.60 15.81
N ARG A 139 15.65 8.04 16.28
CA ARG A 139 16.71 7.22 16.85
C ARG A 139 16.93 7.61 18.32
N GLY A 140 16.99 6.63 19.20
CA GLY A 140 17.18 6.85 20.64
C GLY A 140 17.73 5.65 21.38
N PRO A 141 18.09 5.81 22.67
CA PRO A 141 18.66 4.75 23.50
C PRO A 141 17.67 3.65 23.87
N SER A 142 16.38 3.90 23.72
CA SER A 142 15.32 2.91 23.97
C SER A 142 14.11 3.16 23.06
N PRO A 143 13.20 2.18 22.89
CA PRO A 143 11.94 2.39 22.17
C PRO A 143 11.10 3.54 22.75
N GLU A 144 11.04 3.67 24.08
CA GLU A 144 10.30 4.72 24.78
C GLU A 144 10.87 6.10 24.46
N ALA A 145 12.21 6.23 24.42
CA ALA A 145 12.87 7.47 24.02
C ALA A 145 12.55 7.85 22.57
N CYS A 146 12.49 6.87 21.65
CA CYS A 146 12.07 7.11 20.27
C CYS A 146 10.61 7.55 20.19
N HIS A 147 9.70 6.90 20.94
CA HIS A 147 8.30 7.30 21.00
C HIS A 147 8.13 8.73 21.53
N ALA A 148 8.87 9.09 22.59
CA ALA A 148 8.83 10.44 23.14
C ALA A 148 9.26 11.52 22.14
N LEU A 149 10.17 11.20 21.22
CA LEU A 149 10.59 12.09 20.11
C LEU A 149 9.54 12.16 18.99
N ILE A 150 8.89 11.05 18.66
CA ILE A 150 7.93 10.95 17.55
C ILE A 150 6.59 11.64 17.91
N GLU A 151 6.10 11.45 19.11
CA GLU A 151 4.75 11.81 19.51
C GLU A 151 4.41 13.31 19.35
N PRO A 152 5.27 14.28 19.71
CA PRO A 152 5.00 15.70 19.47
C PRO A 152 4.84 16.02 18.00
N THR A 153 5.66 15.41 17.13
CA THR A 153 5.60 15.61 15.68
C THR A 153 4.30 15.03 15.10
N VAL A 154 3.88 13.86 15.58
CA VAL A 154 2.60 13.25 15.20
C VAL A 154 1.45 14.18 15.54
N ARG A 155 1.38 14.69 16.75
CA ARG A 155 0.33 15.65 17.17
C ARG A 155 0.29 16.88 16.28
N THR A 156 1.45 17.47 15.99
CA THR A 156 1.53 18.63 15.10
C THR A 156 1.02 18.31 13.70
N ILE A 157 1.29 17.11 13.18
CA ILE A 157 0.79 16.66 11.88
C ILE A 157 -0.74 16.57 11.90
N TYR A 158 -1.32 15.92 12.92
CA TYR A 158 -2.78 15.83 13.07
C TYR A 158 -3.43 17.20 13.22
N ASP A 159 -2.85 18.09 14.01
CA ASP A 159 -3.38 19.45 14.22
C ASP A 159 -3.39 20.28 12.90
N ARG A 160 -2.37 20.12 12.06
CA ARG A 160 -2.25 20.87 10.80
C ARG A 160 -3.02 20.26 9.64
N LEU A 161 -3.13 18.94 9.57
CA LEU A 161 -3.72 18.23 8.44
C LEU A 161 -5.16 17.79 8.71
N GLY A 162 -5.56 17.63 9.96
CA GLY A 162 -6.94 17.32 10.37
C GLY A 162 -7.53 16.12 9.63
N ASN A 163 -8.69 16.32 9.03
CA ASN A 163 -9.46 15.27 8.35
C ASN A 163 -8.78 14.69 7.09
N THR A 164 -7.69 15.28 6.62
CA THR A 164 -6.92 14.70 5.51
C THR A 164 -6.07 13.51 5.93
N VAL A 165 -5.80 13.36 7.23
CA VAL A 165 -5.18 12.17 7.80
C VAL A 165 -6.27 11.10 7.95
N PHE A 166 -6.11 9.97 7.25
CA PHE A 166 -7.10 8.90 7.30
C PHE A 166 -6.63 7.65 8.06
N GLY A 167 -5.34 7.53 8.36
CA GLY A 167 -4.85 6.35 9.08
C GLY A 167 -3.35 6.35 9.30
N GLU A 168 -2.89 5.30 9.94
CA GLU A 168 -1.50 5.04 10.28
C GLU A 168 -1.08 3.62 9.88
N GLU A 169 0.23 3.40 9.75
CA GLU A 169 0.89 2.12 9.52
C GLU A 169 0.33 1.33 8.33
N GLY A 170 -0.40 0.26 8.54
CA GLY A 170 -0.99 -0.61 7.51
C GLY A 170 -2.39 -0.20 7.08
N THR A 171 -2.95 0.89 7.61
CA THR A 171 -4.30 1.35 7.27
C THR A 171 -4.35 1.83 5.82
N GLN A 172 -5.25 1.28 5.04
CA GLN A 172 -5.55 1.70 3.67
C GLN A 172 -6.85 2.51 3.66
N LEU A 173 -7.13 3.20 2.56
CA LEU A 173 -8.29 4.10 2.46
C LEU A 173 -9.62 3.38 2.68
N GLN A 174 -9.76 2.16 2.15
CA GLN A 174 -10.96 1.34 2.36
C GLN A 174 -11.18 0.96 3.83
N HIS A 175 -10.12 0.75 4.62
CA HIS A 175 -10.25 0.52 6.07
C HIS A 175 -10.82 1.75 6.78
N ALA A 176 -10.29 2.93 6.45
CA ALA A 176 -10.79 4.19 7.02
C ALA A 176 -12.25 4.47 6.64
N MET A 177 -12.63 4.17 5.38
CA MET A 177 -14.00 4.26 4.92
C MET A 177 -14.92 3.32 5.71
N MET A 178 -14.54 2.06 5.90
CA MET A 178 -15.32 1.09 6.65
C MET A 178 -15.47 1.47 8.12
N ASP A 179 -14.41 2.03 8.73
CA ASP A 179 -14.47 2.58 10.09
C ASP A 179 -15.48 3.74 10.20
N LEU A 180 -15.52 4.63 9.21
CA LEU A 180 -16.49 5.73 9.16
C LEU A 180 -17.93 5.22 9.03
N LEU A 181 -18.18 4.27 8.14
CA LEU A 181 -19.48 3.63 7.97
C LEU A 181 -19.93 2.96 9.28
N SER A 182 -19.02 2.25 9.95
CA SER A 182 -19.31 1.60 11.23
C SER A 182 -19.68 2.61 12.32
N ARG A 183 -18.92 3.68 12.47
CA ARG A 183 -19.18 4.73 13.48
C ARG A 183 -20.48 5.50 13.23
N SER A 184 -20.86 5.68 11.96
CA SER A 184 -22.09 6.35 11.57
C SER A 184 -23.29 5.39 11.46
N ASN A 185 -23.09 4.09 11.69
CA ASN A 185 -24.07 3.03 11.51
C ASN A 185 -24.75 3.08 10.13
N GLN A 186 -23.91 3.30 9.08
CA GLN A 186 -24.37 3.40 7.71
C GLN A 186 -23.87 2.22 6.89
N THR A 187 -24.66 1.84 5.89
CA THR A 187 -24.33 0.78 4.94
C THR A 187 -24.11 1.35 3.54
N LEU A 188 -23.28 0.67 2.76
CA LEU A 188 -22.88 1.05 1.41
C LEU A 188 -23.26 -0.01 0.40
N SER A 189 -23.68 0.43 -0.77
CA SER A 189 -23.71 -0.38 -1.99
C SER A 189 -23.04 0.35 -3.14
N THR A 190 -22.52 -0.39 -4.13
CA THR A 190 -21.79 0.19 -5.26
C THR A 190 -22.31 -0.29 -6.60
N ILE A 191 -22.19 0.56 -7.61
CA ILE A 191 -22.29 0.16 -9.02
C ILE A 191 -21.07 0.71 -9.76
N GLU A 192 -20.42 -0.16 -10.51
CA GLU A 192 -19.16 0.11 -11.19
C GLU A 192 -19.30 -0.15 -12.69
N ILE A 193 -18.83 0.81 -13.51
CA ILE A 193 -18.85 0.68 -14.97
C ILE A 193 -17.40 0.58 -15.46
N ALA A 194 -17.09 -0.48 -16.22
CA ALA A 194 -15.80 -0.74 -16.85
C ALA A 194 -14.56 -0.84 -15.91
N THR A 195 -14.77 -0.96 -14.61
CA THR A 195 -13.68 -1.11 -13.61
C THR A 195 -13.29 -2.56 -13.34
N GLY A 196 -14.11 -3.51 -13.85
CA GLY A 196 -13.94 -4.94 -13.58
C GLY A 196 -14.21 -5.35 -12.12
N GLY A 197 -14.85 -4.49 -11.31
CA GLY A 197 -15.17 -4.78 -9.92
C GLY A 197 -14.04 -4.46 -8.93
N MET A 198 -13.11 -3.59 -9.31
CA MET A 198 -11.95 -3.24 -8.50
C MET A 198 -12.32 -2.59 -7.17
N LEU A 199 -13.36 -1.73 -7.17
CA LEU A 199 -13.84 -1.07 -5.95
C LEU A 199 -14.49 -2.09 -5.01
N ALA A 200 -15.42 -2.91 -5.52
CA ALA A 200 -16.07 -3.96 -4.76
C ALA A 200 -15.07 -4.94 -4.16
N GLN A 201 -14.04 -5.33 -4.93
CA GLN A 201 -12.96 -6.17 -4.44
C GLN A 201 -12.21 -5.50 -3.28
N SER A 202 -11.77 -4.24 -3.46
CA SER A 202 -11.03 -3.50 -2.44
C SER A 202 -11.81 -3.35 -1.13
N ILE A 203 -13.14 -3.18 -1.22
CA ILE A 203 -14.02 -3.11 -0.06
C ILE A 203 -14.13 -4.48 0.62
N ASN A 204 -14.31 -5.55 -0.16
CA ASN A 204 -14.43 -6.90 0.39
C ASN A 204 -13.14 -7.46 1.00
N ASP A 205 -11.98 -6.89 0.66
CA ASP A 205 -10.70 -7.24 1.28
C ASP A 205 -10.61 -6.77 2.75
N VAL A 206 -11.53 -5.91 3.20
CA VAL A 206 -11.64 -5.48 4.61
C VAL A 206 -12.47 -6.51 5.39
N THR A 207 -11.93 -7.03 6.49
CA THR A 207 -12.45 -8.18 7.24
C THR A 207 -13.91 -8.02 7.73
N ASP A 208 -14.33 -6.79 8.07
CA ASP A 208 -15.66 -6.49 8.61
C ASP A 208 -16.66 -5.99 7.55
N SER A 209 -16.30 -6.12 6.28
CA SER A 209 -17.10 -5.57 5.16
C SER A 209 -18.52 -6.14 5.01
N PRO A 210 -18.83 -7.42 5.29
CA PRO A 210 -20.17 -7.96 4.96
C PRO A 210 -21.35 -7.32 5.69
N ALA A 211 -21.11 -6.74 6.88
CA ALA A 211 -22.15 -6.08 7.66
C ALA A 211 -22.46 -4.65 7.18
N LEU A 212 -21.49 -3.98 6.56
CA LEU A 212 -21.56 -2.58 6.17
C LEU A 212 -21.61 -2.39 4.65
N TYR A 213 -21.00 -3.30 3.89
CA TYR A 213 -21.08 -3.34 2.44
C TYR A 213 -22.10 -4.40 2.01
N LEU A 214 -23.28 -3.95 1.57
CA LEU A 214 -24.40 -4.86 1.26
C LEU A 214 -24.28 -5.51 -0.12
N GLY A 215 -23.34 -5.05 -0.94
CA GLY A 215 -23.05 -5.62 -2.25
C GLY A 215 -22.87 -4.55 -3.32
N GLY A 216 -22.59 -5.01 -4.54
CA GLY A 216 -22.40 -4.14 -5.68
C GLY A 216 -22.72 -4.82 -7.01
N LEU A 217 -22.92 -3.99 -8.02
CA LEU A 217 -23.10 -4.40 -9.40
C LEU A 217 -21.88 -3.96 -10.22
N VAL A 218 -21.49 -4.77 -11.17
CA VAL A 218 -20.40 -4.49 -12.10
C VAL A 218 -20.91 -4.61 -13.52
N ALA A 219 -20.85 -3.54 -14.29
CA ALA A 219 -21.29 -3.48 -15.66
C ALA A 219 -20.13 -3.11 -16.58
N GLN A 220 -20.18 -3.51 -17.86
CA GLN A 220 -19.18 -3.12 -18.85
C GLN A 220 -19.51 -1.76 -19.46
N THR A 221 -20.79 -1.46 -19.61
CA THR A 221 -21.29 -0.21 -20.19
C THR A 221 -22.36 0.40 -19.29
N GLU A 222 -22.63 1.68 -19.49
CA GLU A 222 -23.71 2.38 -18.80
C GLU A 222 -25.07 1.76 -19.11
N LYS A 223 -25.30 1.35 -20.35
CA LYS A 223 -26.51 0.65 -20.76
C LYS A 223 -26.69 -0.65 -19.97
N ASP A 224 -25.66 -1.46 -19.83
CA ASP A 224 -25.72 -2.69 -19.04
C ASP A 224 -26.04 -2.38 -17.57
N ALA A 225 -25.53 -1.26 -17.04
CA ALA A 225 -25.82 -0.82 -15.67
C ALA A 225 -27.28 -0.42 -15.49
N LEU A 226 -27.86 0.30 -16.46
CA LEU A 226 -29.28 0.66 -16.48
C LEU A 226 -30.18 -0.59 -16.57
N ASP A 227 -29.83 -1.52 -17.44
CA ASP A 227 -30.53 -2.79 -17.61
C ASP A 227 -30.51 -3.63 -16.31
N LEU A 228 -29.36 -3.71 -15.64
CA LEU A 228 -29.20 -4.42 -14.36
C LEU A 228 -30.05 -3.82 -13.23
N LEU A 229 -30.32 -2.53 -13.28
CA LEU A 229 -31.16 -1.83 -12.30
C LEU A 229 -32.59 -1.65 -12.74
N GLU A 230 -32.97 -2.21 -13.91
CA GLU A 230 -34.31 -2.11 -14.49
C GLU A 230 -34.77 -0.66 -14.71
N ILE A 231 -33.83 0.24 -15.01
CA ILE A 231 -34.10 1.64 -15.28
C ILE A 231 -34.40 1.81 -16.77
N ALA A 232 -35.53 2.41 -17.08
CA ALA A 232 -35.90 2.72 -18.46
C ALA A 232 -34.90 3.76 -19.02
N ASP A 233 -34.27 3.45 -20.14
CA ASP A 233 -33.42 4.39 -20.87
C ASP A 233 -34.30 5.54 -21.41
N THR A 234 -34.35 6.64 -20.65
CA THR A 234 -35.15 7.82 -21.02
C THR A 234 -34.41 8.77 -21.95
N ASN A 235 -33.10 8.56 -22.17
CA ASN A 235 -32.25 9.45 -22.92
C ASN A 235 -31.49 8.66 -24.01
N GLY A 236 -32.15 8.47 -25.13
CA GLY A 236 -31.42 8.07 -26.36
C GLY A 236 -30.65 9.25 -26.89
N SER A 237 -29.40 9.39 -26.54
CA SER A 237 -28.30 10.00 -27.29
C SER A 237 -27.38 10.99 -26.55
N SER A 238 -26.09 10.73 -26.75
CA SER A 238 -24.94 11.63 -26.96
C SER A 238 -24.64 12.80 -25.98
N GLY A 239 -23.62 12.57 -25.13
CA GLY A 239 -22.55 13.57 -24.95
C GLY A 239 -22.66 14.53 -23.77
N THR A 240 -21.85 14.31 -22.77
CA THR A 240 -21.19 15.24 -21.83
C THR A 240 -21.93 15.87 -20.63
N SER A 241 -23.20 16.29 -20.72
CA SER A 241 -23.94 16.80 -19.53
C SER A 241 -24.99 15.78 -19.00
N GLU A 242 -25.32 14.81 -19.80
CA GLU A 242 -26.30 13.75 -19.51
C GLU A 242 -25.67 12.62 -18.67
N ASP A 243 -24.36 12.35 -18.82
CA ASP A 243 -23.64 11.30 -18.11
C ASP A 243 -23.69 11.47 -16.58
N THR A 244 -23.66 12.71 -16.08
CA THR A 244 -23.69 12.97 -14.63
C THR A 244 -25.08 12.70 -14.03
N ALA A 245 -26.16 13.02 -14.76
CA ALA A 245 -27.52 12.76 -14.32
C ALA A 245 -27.80 11.25 -14.26
N SER A 246 -27.30 10.51 -15.23
CA SER A 246 -27.39 9.06 -15.30
C SER A 246 -26.63 8.38 -14.15
N LEU A 247 -25.40 8.78 -13.85
CA LEU A 247 -24.62 8.23 -12.72
C LEU A 247 -25.30 8.50 -11.37
N THR A 248 -25.91 9.67 -11.19
CA THR A 248 -26.67 9.99 -9.97
C THR A 248 -27.86 9.04 -9.81
N GLN A 249 -28.57 8.79 -10.90
CA GLN A 249 -29.68 7.85 -10.91
C GLN A 249 -29.22 6.42 -10.64
N LEU A 250 -28.11 5.99 -11.22
CA LEU A 250 -27.51 4.68 -10.95
C LEU A 250 -27.12 4.53 -9.47
N ALA A 251 -26.51 5.54 -8.86
CA ALA A 251 -26.18 5.53 -7.43
C ALA A 251 -27.42 5.41 -6.56
N GLN A 252 -28.48 6.15 -6.88
CA GLN A 252 -29.76 6.11 -6.16
C GLN A 252 -30.42 4.73 -6.28
N ASN A 253 -30.58 4.21 -7.48
CA ASN A 253 -31.25 2.92 -7.71
C ASN A 253 -30.43 1.76 -7.12
N CYS A 254 -29.12 1.82 -7.17
CA CYS A 254 -28.25 0.85 -6.51
C CYS A 254 -28.48 0.88 -4.98
N ARG A 255 -28.51 2.07 -4.37
CA ARG A 255 -28.84 2.26 -2.96
C ARG A 255 -30.19 1.64 -2.59
N GLU A 256 -31.22 1.88 -3.37
CA GLU A 256 -32.59 1.36 -3.16
C GLU A 256 -32.67 -0.16 -3.32
N ARG A 257 -32.02 -0.71 -4.36
CA ARG A 257 -31.98 -2.16 -4.64
C ARG A 257 -31.36 -2.96 -3.50
N PHE A 258 -30.27 -2.46 -2.92
CA PHE A 258 -29.57 -3.10 -1.79
C PHE A 258 -30.11 -2.66 -0.43
N SER A 259 -31.05 -1.72 -0.37
CA SER A 259 -31.56 -1.12 0.87
C SER A 259 -30.44 -0.55 1.75
N SER A 260 -29.40 0.01 1.13
CA SER A 260 -28.29 0.67 1.82
C SER A 260 -28.62 2.13 2.10
N GLN A 261 -27.91 2.76 3.05
CA GLN A 261 -28.02 4.19 3.30
C GLN A 261 -27.21 5.02 2.30
N ILE A 262 -26.16 4.44 1.73
CA ILE A 262 -25.28 5.09 0.76
C ILE A 262 -25.20 4.23 -0.49
N GLY A 263 -25.42 4.84 -1.66
CA GLY A 263 -25.16 4.26 -2.97
C GLY A 263 -24.04 5.02 -3.67
N LEU A 264 -23.05 4.32 -4.19
CA LEU A 264 -21.93 4.88 -4.91
C LEU A 264 -21.90 4.33 -6.34
N ALA A 265 -21.93 5.22 -7.33
CA ALA A 265 -21.75 4.88 -8.74
C ALA A 265 -20.39 5.38 -9.23
N VAL A 266 -19.65 4.53 -9.93
CA VAL A 266 -18.39 4.85 -10.59
C VAL A 266 -18.55 4.64 -12.08
N GLY A 267 -18.36 5.72 -12.86
CA GLY A 267 -18.43 5.71 -14.31
C GLY A 267 -17.21 5.11 -14.98
N ALA A 268 -17.29 4.93 -16.28
CA ALA A 268 -16.15 4.50 -17.08
C ALA A 268 -15.06 5.55 -17.11
N LEU A 269 -13.82 5.11 -17.38
CA LEU A 269 -12.71 6.01 -17.63
C LEU A 269 -12.96 6.74 -18.98
N THR A 270 -12.99 8.06 -18.95
CA THR A 270 -13.12 8.92 -20.13
C THR A 270 -11.86 9.76 -20.30
N GLU A 271 -11.56 10.16 -21.52
CA GLU A 271 -10.50 11.13 -21.81
C GLU A 271 -11.13 12.51 -21.93
N SER A 272 -10.56 13.51 -21.25
CA SER A 272 -11.00 14.89 -21.43
C SER A 272 -10.67 15.39 -22.86
N GLU A 273 -11.58 16.12 -23.50
CA GLU A 273 -11.34 16.71 -24.80
C GLU A 273 -10.26 17.82 -24.70
N GLY A 274 -9.16 17.69 -25.46
CA GLY A 274 -8.10 18.69 -25.52
C GLY A 274 -6.74 18.10 -25.89
N THR A 275 -5.77 19.00 -26.13
CA THR A 275 -4.38 18.62 -26.49
C THR A 275 -3.61 17.97 -25.33
N ASP A 276 -4.07 18.13 -24.10
CA ASP A 276 -3.54 17.50 -22.87
C ASP A 276 -4.66 16.66 -22.23
N SER A 277 -5.11 15.58 -22.94
CA SER A 277 -6.17 14.72 -22.43
C SER A 277 -5.74 14.04 -21.13
N VAL A 278 -6.45 14.32 -20.04
CA VAL A 278 -6.25 13.67 -18.74
C VAL A 278 -7.35 12.63 -18.55
N PRO A 279 -7.02 11.38 -18.23
CA PRO A 279 -8.03 10.39 -17.91
C PRO A 279 -8.88 10.83 -16.72
N CYS A 280 -10.20 10.82 -16.88
CA CYS A 280 -11.17 11.22 -15.85
C CYS A 280 -12.15 10.08 -15.54
N VAL A 281 -12.57 9.98 -14.30
CA VAL A 281 -13.63 9.07 -13.86
C VAL A 281 -14.70 9.90 -13.16
N SER A 282 -15.93 9.76 -13.60
CA SER A 282 -17.08 10.38 -12.94
C SER A 282 -17.57 9.51 -11.79
N ILE A 283 -17.91 10.14 -10.67
CA ILE A 283 -18.39 9.45 -9.46
C ILE A 283 -19.67 10.15 -9.00
N ALA A 284 -20.68 9.36 -8.65
CA ALA A 284 -21.91 9.86 -8.05
C ALA A 284 -22.16 9.17 -6.71
N LEU A 285 -22.65 9.94 -5.74
CA LEU A 285 -23.01 9.46 -4.40
C LEU A 285 -24.46 9.81 -4.13
N SER A 286 -25.24 8.80 -3.71
CA SER A 286 -26.60 8.96 -3.21
C SER A 286 -26.63 8.60 -1.73
N VAL A 287 -27.14 9.51 -0.91
CA VAL A 287 -27.28 9.32 0.54
C VAL A 287 -28.74 9.39 0.92
N GLN A 288 -29.22 8.48 1.75
CA GLN A 288 -30.55 8.53 2.30
C GLN A 288 -30.66 9.74 3.23
N ASN A 289 -31.52 10.69 2.92
CA ASN A 289 -31.82 11.79 3.83
C ASN A 289 -32.55 11.22 5.06
N HIS A 290 -32.02 11.50 6.24
CA HIS A 290 -32.77 11.34 7.48
C HIS A 290 -33.60 12.63 7.65
N ASP A 291 -34.94 12.49 7.62
CA ASP A 291 -35.88 13.54 8.02
C ASP A 291 -35.73 13.87 9.52
#